data_ed359421209ea9c2c94e551fb42f9e22
#
_entry.id   ed359421209ea9c2c94e551fb42f9e22
#
_cell.length_a   1.000
_cell.length_b   1.000
_cell.length_c   1.000
_cell.angle_alpha   90.00
_cell.angle_beta   90.00
_cell.angle_gamma   90.00
#
_symmetry.space_group_name_H-M   'P 1'
#
loop_
_entity.id
_entity.type
_entity.pdbx_description
1 polymer ?
#
loop_
_entity_poly.entity_id
_entity_poly.type
_entity_poly.pdbx_seq_one_letter_code
_entity_poly.pdbx_strand_id
1 'polypeptide(L)'
;EPYPGCLLAAYVYEMQLFDDELKPIINREFELSRKEVSQHIDQIKRQYPPRAEVDSVVLADMFMSTFEGAFVLSKSLNEPDITAQQLRLYRTLIESLFSPRP
;
A
#
# COMPACT_ATOMS: atom_id res chain seq x y z
N GLU A 1 5.09 -14.73 -18.11
CA GLU A 1 4.49 -15.17 -16.87
C GLU A 1 4.15 -13.98 -16.00
N PRO A 2 3.01 -14.00 -15.45
CA PRO A 2 2.64 -12.93 -14.56
C PRO A 2 3.62 -12.79 -13.42
N TYR A 3 3.77 -11.58 -13.01
CA TYR A 3 4.57 -11.24 -11.87
C TYR A 3 4.14 -12.09 -10.66
N PRO A 4 5.05 -12.78 -9.99
CA PRO A 4 4.66 -13.71 -8.91
C PRO A 4 4.26 -13.02 -7.61
N GLY A 5 4.18 -11.69 -7.59
CA GLY A 5 3.90 -10.89 -6.43
C GLY A 5 5.02 -9.93 -6.17
N CYS A 6 4.98 -9.26 -5.04
CA CYS A 6 6.02 -8.31 -4.68
C CYS A 6 7.25 -9.04 -4.16
N LEU A 7 8.37 -8.84 -4.79
CA LEU A 7 9.62 -9.47 -4.38
C LEU A 7 10.02 -9.03 -2.97
N LEU A 8 9.79 -7.77 -2.63
CA LEU A 8 10.10 -7.26 -1.31
C LEU A 8 9.26 -7.95 -0.23
N ALA A 9 7.96 -8.17 -0.50
CA ALA A 9 7.09 -8.85 0.45
C ALA A 9 7.51 -10.31 0.62
N ALA A 10 7.86 -10.98 -0.47
CA ALA A 10 8.34 -12.36 -0.39
C ALA A 10 9.61 -12.44 0.45
N TYR A 11 10.51 -11.49 0.26
CA TYR A 11 11.73 -11.45 1.06
C TYR A 11 11.42 -11.24 2.54
N VAL A 12 10.50 -10.33 2.86
CA VAL A 12 10.13 -10.05 4.24
C VAL A 12 9.62 -11.29 4.97
N TYR A 13 8.80 -12.10 4.30
CA TYR A 13 8.29 -13.33 4.89
C TYR A 13 9.40 -14.34 5.19
N GLU A 14 10.51 -14.24 4.51
CA GLU A 14 11.63 -15.16 4.67
C GLU A 14 12.88 -14.49 5.24
N MET A 15 12.72 -13.32 5.84
CA MET A 15 13.86 -12.53 6.33
C MET A 15 14.83 -13.29 7.22
N GLN A 16 14.30 -14.17 8.04
CA GLN A 16 15.16 -14.91 8.98
C GLN A 16 16.05 -15.93 8.28
N LEU A 17 15.80 -16.21 7.00
CA LEU A 17 16.61 -17.12 6.20
C LEU A 17 17.73 -16.41 5.44
N PHE A 18 17.75 -15.08 5.47
CA PHE A 18 18.70 -14.27 4.74
C PHE A 18 19.60 -13.49 5.70
N ASP A 19 20.70 -13.00 5.18
CA ASP A 19 21.65 -12.28 6.01
C ASP A 19 21.12 -10.90 6.40
N ASP A 20 21.77 -10.29 7.41
CA ASP A 20 21.33 -9.01 7.95
C ASP A 20 21.69 -7.83 7.06
N GLU A 21 22.47 -8.03 6.02
CA GLU A 21 22.84 -6.93 5.13
C GLU A 21 21.68 -6.47 4.26
N LEU A 22 20.77 -7.37 3.90
CA LEU A 22 19.64 -7.06 3.05
C LEU A 22 18.48 -6.43 3.81
N LYS A 23 18.35 -6.71 5.11
CA LYS A 23 17.23 -6.19 5.90
C LYS A 23 17.14 -4.66 5.88
N PRO A 24 18.23 -3.91 6.12
CA PRO A 24 18.14 -2.44 6.07
C PRO A 24 17.76 -1.92 4.69
N ILE A 25 18.20 -2.59 3.62
CA ILE A 25 17.87 -2.19 2.25
C ILE A 25 16.38 -2.35 2.01
N ILE A 26 15.80 -3.48 2.41
CA ILE A 26 14.37 -3.75 2.26
C ILE A 26 13.55 -2.75 3.09
N ASN A 27 13.95 -2.54 4.35
CA ASN A 27 13.26 -1.59 5.21
C ASN A 27 13.28 -0.19 4.62
N ARG A 28 14.40 0.21 4.06
CA ARG A 28 14.52 1.52 3.45
C ARG A 28 13.56 1.68 2.26
N GLU A 29 13.40 0.64 1.43
CA GLU A 29 12.49 0.70 0.29
C GLU A 29 11.04 0.89 0.74
N PHE A 30 10.63 0.17 1.79
CA PHE A 30 9.28 0.35 2.33
C PHE A 30 9.11 1.73 2.95
N GLU A 31 10.11 2.24 3.64
CA GLU A 31 10.05 3.59 4.22
C GLU A 31 9.97 4.67 3.14
N LEU A 32 10.71 4.51 2.05
CA LEU A 32 10.63 5.45 0.93
C LEU A 32 9.24 5.43 0.28
N SER A 33 8.66 4.26 0.10
CA SER A 33 7.31 4.13 -0.43
C SER A 33 6.28 4.78 0.49
N ARG A 34 6.40 4.54 1.79
CA ARG A 34 5.53 5.18 2.78
C ARG A 34 5.60 6.69 2.69
N LYS A 35 6.81 7.22 2.62
CA LYS A 35 7.03 8.66 2.54
C LYS A 35 6.39 9.24 1.28
N GLU A 36 6.62 8.60 0.14
CA GLU A 36 6.09 9.07 -1.13
C GLU A 36 4.56 9.10 -1.12
N VAL A 37 3.93 8.02 -0.68
CA VAL A 37 2.48 7.93 -0.65
C VAL A 37 1.90 8.92 0.36
N SER A 38 2.51 9.02 1.55
CA SER A 38 1.99 9.94 2.57
C SER A 38 2.11 11.40 2.13
N GLN A 39 3.14 11.74 1.37
CA GLN A 39 3.28 13.09 0.82
C GLN A 39 2.18 13.41 -0.20
N HIS A 40 1.81 12.44 -1.03
CA HIS A 40 0.68 12.61 -1.95
C HIS A 40 -0.62 12.81 -1.19
N ILE A 41 -0.83 12.06 -0.12
CA ILE A 41 -2.03 12.20 0.71
C ILE A 41 -2.04 13.57 1.38
N ASP A 42 -0.90 14.06 1.86
CA ASP A 42 -0.81 15.39 2.44
C ASP A 42 -1.20 16.48 1.43
N GLN A 43 -0.82 16.32 0.16
CA GLN A 43 -1.22 17.25 -0.89
C GLN A 43 -2.73 17.25 -1.09
N ILE A 44 -3.33 16.07 -1.07
CA ILE A 44 -4.79 15.93 -1.17
C ILE A 44 -5.47 16.61 0.03
N LYS A 45 -4.94 16.41 1.23
CA LYS A 45 -5.49 17.04 2.46
C LYS A 45 -5.48 18.55 2.38
N ARG A 46 -4.45 19.14 1.80
CA ARG A 46 -4.37 20.58 1.66
C ARG A 46 -5.43 21.15 0.71
N GLN A 47 -5.76 20.39 -0.32
CA GLN A 47 -6.73 20.82 -1.32
C GLN A 47 -8.16 20.45 -0.94
N TYR A 48 -8.34 19.30 -0.31
CA TYR A 48 -9.64 18.75 0.06
C TYR A 48 -9.58 18.26 1.50
N PRO A 49 -9.93 19.13 2.48
CA PRO A 49 -9.89 18.71 3.88
C PRO A 49 -10.72 17.45 4.09
N PRO A 50 -10.21 16.48 4.83
CA PRO A 50 -10.92 15.21 5.00
C PRO A 50 -12.16 15.35 5.87
N ARG A 51 -13.14 14.50 5.62
CA ARG A 51 -14.38 14.48 6.40
C ARG A 51 -14.21 13.91 7.79
N ALA A 52 -13.16 13.16 7.99
CA ALA A 52 -12.79 12.61 9.29
C ALA A 52 -11.31 12.83 9.49
N GLU A 53 -10.88 12.83 10.73
CA GLU A 53 -9.46 12.96 11.03
C GLU A 53 -8.73 11.72 10.53
N VAL A 54 -7.72 11.92 9.68
CA VAL A 54 -6.92 10.84 9.12
C VAL A 54 -5.45 11.19 9.19
N ASP A 55 -4.65 10.19 9.49
CA ASP A 55 -3.21 10.29 9.50
C ASP A 55 -2.68 9.84 8.14
N SER A 56 -1.91 10.70 7.49
CA SER A 56 -1.41 10.40 6.14
C SER A 56 -0.50 9.19 6.10
N VAL A 57 0.30 8.98 7.14
CA VAL A 57 1.19 7.82 7.22
C VAL A 57 0.38 6.54 7.37
N VAL A 58 -0.65 6.57 8.20
CA VAL A 58 -1.53 5.40 8.38
C VAL A 58 -2.26 5.07 7.09
N LEU A 59 -2.73 6.09 6.35
CA LEU A 59 -3.34 5.85 5.04
C LEU A 59 -2.34 5.30 4.03
N ALA A 60 -1.09 5.77 4.07
CA ALA A 60 -0.04 5.22 3.21
C ALA A 60 0.21 3.76 3.54
N ASP A 61 0.27 3.42 4.82
CA ASP A 61 0.44 2.04 5.25
C ASP A 61 -0.73 1.16 4.79
N MET A 62 -1.94 1.71 4.86
CA MET A 62 -3.13 1.01 4.37
C MET A 62 -3.05 0.72 2.87
N PHE A 63 -2.54 1.68 2.10
CA PHE A 63 -2.33 1.46 0.66
C PHE A 63 -1.39 0.28 0.42
N MET A 64 -0.23 0.30 1.08
CA MET A 64 0.76 -0.75 0.90
C MET A 64 0.25 -2.11 1.38
N SER A 65 -0.47 -2.13 2.51
CA SER A 65 -1.06 -3.36 3.04
C SER A 65 -2.11 -3.93 2.09
N THR A 66 -2.94 -3.06 1.51
CA THR A 66 -3.95 -3.48 0.55
C THR A 66 -3.31 -4.08 -0.69
N PHE A 67 -2.28 -3.42 -1.21
CA PHE A 67 -1.59 -3.85 -2.40
C PHE A 67 -0.92 -5.21 -2.19
N GLU A 68 -0.12 -5.33 -1.13
CA GLU A 68 0.61 -6.57 -0.87
C GLU A 68 -0.32 -7.71 -0.48
N GLY A 69 -1.33 -7.44 0.33
CA GLY A 69 -2.31 -8.44 0.71
C GLY A 69 -3.10 -8.94 -0.49
N ALA A 70 -3.43 -8.05 -1.41
CA ALA A 70 -4.15 -8.42 -2.62
C ALA A 70 -3.30 -9.35 -3.50
N PHE A 71 -1.99 -9.11 -3.61
CA PHE A 71 -1.11 -10.02 -4.32
C PHE A 71 -1.11 -11.41 -3.71
N VAL A 72 -1.03 -11.47 -2.39
CA VAL A 72 -1.05 -12.77 -1.68
C VAL A 72 -2.34 -13.52 -1.97
N LEU A 73 -3.48 -12.83 -1.88
CA LEU A 73 -4.77 -13.46 -2.13
C LEU A 73 -4.93 -13.88 -3.59
N SER A 74 -4.52 -13.03 -4.52
CA SER A 74 -4.57 -13.36 -5.95
C SER A 74 -3.82 -14.64 -6.25
N LYS A 75 -2.65 -14.75 -5.66
CA LYS A 75 -1.78 -15.91 -5.85
C LYS A 75 -2.39 -17.15 -5.22
N SER A 76 -2.78 -17.04 -3.96
CA SER A 76 -3.31 -18.17 -3.19
C SER A 76 -4.59 -18.73 -3.78
N LEU A 77 -5.49 -17.84 -4.20
CA LEU A 77 -6.80 -18.22 -4.71
C LEU A 77 -6.82 -18.41 -6.21
N ASN A 78 -5.71 -18.11 -6.88
CA ASN A 78 -5.62 -18.15 -8.33
C ASN A 78 -6.70 -17.28 -8.98
N GLU A 79 -6.88 -16.08 -8.45
CA GLU A 79 -7.83 -15.09 -8.93
C GLU A 79 -7.10 -13.80 -9.24
N PRO A 80 -6.68 -13.57 -10.49
CA PRO A 80 -5.80 -12.46 -10.84
C PRO A 80 -6.44 -11.08 -10.71
N ASP A 81 -7.76 -11.00 -10.64
CA ASP A 81 -8.47 -9.70 -10.59
C ASP A 81 -8.52 -9.08 -9.19
N ILE A 82 -8.14 -9.81 -8.16
CA ILE A 82 -8.27 -9.33 -6.78
C ILE A 82 -7.49 -8.05 -6.55
N THR A 83 -6.27 -7.96 -7.05
CA THR A 83 -5.45 -6.77 -6.85
C THR A 83 -6.14 -5.52 -7.39
N ALA A 84 -6.63 -5.59 -8.63
CA ALA A 84 -7.32 -4.45 -9.24
C ALA A 84 -8.59 -4.09 -8.47
N GLN A 85 -9.35 -5.09 -8.04
CA GLN A 85 -10.58 -4.87 -7.27
C GLN A 85 -10.29 -4.16 -5.95
N GLN A 86 -9.28 -4.61 -5.23
CA GLN A 86 -8.92 -4.02 -3.94
C GLN A 86 -8.40 -2.60 -4.10
N LEU A 87 -7.59 -2.34 -5.12
CA LEU A 87 -7.09 -0.99 -5.36
C LEU A 87 -8.20 -0.04 -5.78
N ARG A 88 -9.18 -0.51 -6.55
CA ARG A 88 -10.33 0.32 -6.91
C ARG A 88 -11.16 0.68 -5.68
N LEU A 89 -11.34 -0.27 -4.76
CA LEU A 89 -12.06 0.02 -3.52
C LEU A 89 -11.29 1.01 -2.66
N TYR A 90 -9.97 0.84 -2.56
CA TYR A 90 -9.14 1.80 -1.82
C TYR A 90 -9.32 3.20 -2.40
N ARG A 91 -9.29 3.33 -3.73
CA ARG A 91 -9.53 4.61 -4.40
C ARG A 91 -10.89 5.20 -4.02
N THR A 92 -11.92 4.37 -4.02
CA THR A 92 -13.27 4.81 -3.63
C THR A 92 -13.31 5.34 -2.21
N LEU A 93 -12.63 4.66 -1.29
CA LEU A 93 -12.55 5.09 0.11
C LEU A 93 -11.83 6.44 0.23
N ILE A 94 -10.73 6.62 -0.49
CA ILE A 94 -9.99 7.88 -0.49
C ILE A 94 -10.86 8.99 -1.04
N GLU A 95 -11.53 8.76 -2.17
CA GLU A 95 -12.42 9.76 -2.76
C GLU A 95 -13.54 10.14 -1.80
N SER A 96 -14.08 9.17 -1.09
CA SER A 96 -15.12 9.40 -0.10
C SER A 96 -14.65 10.27 1.06
N LEU A 97 -13.41 10.06 1.52
CA LEU A 97 -12.85 10.83 2.63
C LEU A 97 -12.58 12.29 2.26
N PHE A 98 -12.19 12.53 1.01
CA PHE A 98 -11.71 13.84 0.60
C PHE A 98 -12.65 14.56 -0.37
N SER A 99 -13.80 13.99 -0.67
CA SER A 99 -14.76 14.65 -1.57
C SER A 99 -15.32 15.92 -0.93
N PRO A 100 -15.54 16.98 -1.73
CA PRO A 100 -16.23 18.16 -1.22
C PRO A 100 -17.61 17.80 -0.72
N ARG A 101 -18.07 18.48 0.30
CA ARG A 101 -19.45 18.30 0.76
C ARG A 101 -20.40 18.98 -0.19
N PRO A 102 -21.58 18.39 -0.44
CA PRO A 102 -22.59 19.04 -1.28
C PRO A 102 -23.03 20.37 -0.69
#